data_cd43c3e6cffe5db3566bf7b5904d9399
#
_entry.id   cd43c3e6cffe5db3566bf7b5904d9399
#
_cell.length_a   1.000
_cell.length_b   1.000
_cell.length_c   1.000
_cell.angle_alpha   90.00
_cell.angle_beta   90.00
_cell.angle_gamma   90.00
#
_symmetry.space_group_name_H-M   'P 1'
#
loop_
_entity.id
_entity.type
_entity.pdbx_description
1 polymer ?
#
loop_
_entity_poly.entity_id
_entity_poly.type
_entity_poly.pdbx_seq_one_letter_code
_entity_poly.pdbx_strand_id
1 'polypeptide(L)'
;LVEIDKVGTLESFNSDGLRSILFTMPHIKNIKEKTLRYPGHVEYIRVLKDSGFFSSKKTVINGTEISPLDFTSKILFDEWKLGETEEELTVMRITLQGENKNGETEKIVYNLYDEYCPKTQTSSMARTTGYTATAVVNLLLDGLFVEKGVSPPELIGKHENCFEFILNYLRERNVNYVKTQSKLFI
;
A
#
# COMPACT_ATOMS: atom_id res chain seq x y z
N LEU A 1 14.57 7.74 -6.33
CA LEU A 1 14.41 8.30 -4.97
C LEU A 1 13.17 9.18 -4.92
N VAL A 2 12.52 9.23 -3.77
CA VAL A 2 11.29 10.01 -3.51
C VAL A 2 11.42 10.66 -2.14
N GLU A 3 11.17 11.97 -2.05
CA GLU A 3 11.07 12.68 -0.78
C GLU A 3 9.67 12.52 -0.20
N ILE A 4 9.59 12.11 1.06
CA ILE A 4 8.36 11.99 1.85
C ILE A 4 8.48 12.87 3.08
N ASP A 5 7.53 13.78 3.24
CA ASP A 5 7.48 14.67 4.38
C ASP A 5 7.52 13.87 5.69
N LYS A 6 8.28 14.35 6.68
CA LYS A 6 8.53 13.72 7.99
C LYS A 6 9.41 12.47 7.97
N VAL A 7 9.64 11.83 6.82
CA VAL A 7 10.41 10.59 6.70
C VAL A 7 11.75 10.80 6.02
N GLY A 8 11.81 11.76 5.07
CA GLY A 8 13.00 12.01 4.24
C GLY A 8 13.01 11.22 2.94
N THR A 9 14.21 10.96 2.44
CA THR A 9 14.41 10.29 1.16
C THR A 9 14.18 8.79 1.27
N LEU A 10 13.28 8.27 0.44
CA LEU A 10 13.05 6.84 0.26
C LEU A 10 13.43 6.42 -1.16
N GLU A 11 13.81 5.16 -1.34
CA GLU A 11 13.90 4.55 -2.65
C GLU A 11 12.57 3.93 -3.06
N SER A 12 12.28 3.92 -4.35
CA SER A 12 11.04 3.38 -4.89
C SER A 12 11.30 2.38 -6.01
N PHE A 13 10.55 1.29 -6.02
CA PHE A 13 10.62 0.28 -7.06
C PHE A 13 9.22 -0.24 -7.41
N ASN A 14 9.06 -0.73 -8.64
CA ASN A 14 7.79 -1.29 -9.08
C ASN A 14 7.51 -2.60 -8.33
N SER A 15 6.27 -2.76 -7.88
CA SER A 15 5.77 -4.01 -7.31
C SER A 15 4.42 -4.39 -7.94
N ASP A 16 3.70 -5.34 -7.35
CA ASP A 16 2.46 -5.90 -7.91
C ASP A 16 1.19 -5.27 -7.30
N GLY A 17 1.29 -4.10 -6.71
CA GLY A 17 0.22 -3.46 -5.94
C GLY A 17 -0.99 -2.97 -6.75
N LEU A 18 -0.91 -2.91 -8.07
CA LEU A 18 -2.03 -2.49 -8.90
C LEU A 18 -3.20 -3.50 -8.90
N ARG A 19 -2.91 -4.78 -8.83
CA ARG A 19 -3.89 -5.87 -8.65
C ARG A 19 -5.15 -5.72 -9.52
N SER A 20 -6.33 -5.61 -8.88
CA SER A 20 -7.62 -5.50 -9.55
C SER A 20 -7.76 -4.26 -10.43
N ILE A 21 -7.10 -3.16 -10.10
CA ILE A 21 -7.17 -1.89 -10.85
C ILE A 21 -6.80 -2.08 -12.32
N LEU A 22 -5.86 -2.98 -12.64
CA LEU A 22 -5.49 -3.30 -14.02
C LEU A 22 -6.64 -3.79 -14.88
N PHE A 23 -7.64 -4.42 -14.26
CA PHE A 23 -8.79 -5.02 -14.94
C PHE A 23 -10.04 -4.17 -14.81
N THR A 24 -10.20 -3.48 -13.68
CA THR A 24 -11.41 -2.71 -13.38
C THR A 24 -11.37 -1.28 -13.89
N MET A 25 -10.17 -0.76 -14.19
CA MET A 25 -9.94 0.61 -14.68
C MET A 25 -9.15 0.66 -16.00
N PRO A 26 -9.54 -0.08 -17.06
CA PRO A 26 -8.80 -0.14 -18.33
C PRO A 26 -8.80 1.19 -19.10
N HIS A 27 -9.69 2.11 -18.74
CA HIS A 27 -9.74 3.47 -19.32
C HIS A 27 -8.59 4.36 -18.89
N ILE A 28 -7.90 4.04 -17.80
CA ILE A 28 -6.73 4.81 -17.33
C ILE A 28 -5.49 4.30 -18.07
N LYS A 29 -4.96 5.10 -18.96
CA LYS A 29 -3.84 4.70 -19.85
C LYS A 29 -2.51 4.58 -19.12
N ASN A 30 -2.29 5.37 -18.08
CA ASN A 30 -1.01 5.43 -17.36
C ASN A 30 -1.25 5.21 -15.87
N ILE A 31 -0.94 4.02 -15.39
CA ILE A 31 -1.00 3.68 -13.95
C ILE A 31 0.37 3.15 -13.53
N LYS A 32 0.84 3.59 -12.39
CA LYS A 32 2.08 3.09 -11.76
C LYS A 32 1.83 2.88 -10.28
N GLU A 33 2.32 1.77 -9.77
CA GLU A 33 2.43 1.51 -8.34
C GLU A 33 3.91 1.30 -8.02
N LYS A 34 4.33 1.78 -6.85
CA LYS A 34 5.70 1.61 -6.35
C LYS A 34 5.68 1.40 -4.85
N THR A 35 6.42 0.41 -4.42
CA THR A 35 6.75 0.23 -3.01
C THR A 35 7.90 1.15 -2.63
N LEU A 36 7.83 1.71 -1.42
CA LEU A 36 8.86 2.57 -0.84
C LEU A 36 9.62 1.81 0.25
N ARG A 37 10.94 2.00 0.29
CA ARG A 37 11.82 1.47 1.34
C ARG A 37 12.91 2.50 1.64
N TYR A 38 13.60 2.33 2.76
CA TYR A 38 14.81 3.10 3.03
C TYR A 38 15.91 2.78 2.01
N PRO A 39 16.74 3.77 1.63
CA PRO A 39 17.78 3.59 0.63
C PRO A 39 18.74 2.43 0.98
N GLY A 40 19.08 1.64 -0.03
CA GLY A 40 19.93 0.44 0.10
C GLY A 40 19.15 -0.89 0.11
N HIS A 41 17.86 -0.88 0.44
CA HIS A 41 17.06 -2.11 0.49
C HIS A 41 17.04 -2.86 -0.86
N VAL A 42 16.81 -2.12 -1.95
CA VAL A 42 16.73 -2.74 -3.30
C VAL A 42 18.05 -3.38 -3.69
N GLU A 43 19.18 -2.76 -3.34
CA GLU A 43 20.50 -3.27 -3.65
C GLU A 43 20.76 -4.60 -2.91
N TYR A 44 20.49 -4.67 -1.61
CA TYR A 44 20.64 -5.89 -0.82
C TYR A 44 19.76 -7.02 -1.32
N ILE A 45 18.49 -6.72 -1.62
CA ILE A 45 17.56 -7.73 -2.17
C ILE A 45 18.02 -8.21 -3.55
N ARG A 46 18.57 -7.32 -4.38
CA ARG A 46 19.12 -7.70 -5.69
C ARG A 46 20.30 -8.66 -5.55
N VAL A 47 21.24 -8.38 -4.66
CA VAL A 47 22.37 -9.27 -4.39
C VAL A 47 21.89 -10.66 -4.00
N LEU A 48 20.94 -10.78 -3.07
CA LEU A 48 20.37 -12.07 -2.68
C LEU A 48 19.68 -12.77 -3.85
N LYS A 49 18.89 -12.03 -4.63
CA LYS A 49 18.18 -12.57 -5.79
C LYS A 49 19.16 -13.08 -6.87
N ASP A 50 20.13 -12.28 -7.25
CA ASP A 50 21.08 -12.58 -8.33
C ASP A 50 22.04 -13.72 -7.92
N SER A 51 22.30 -13.87 -6.62
CA SER A 51 23.06 -15.00 -6.04
C SER A 51 22.24 -16.29 -5.90
N GLY A 52 20.93 -16.27 -6.21
CA GLY A 52 20.07 -17.45 -6.23
C GLY A 52 19.40 -17.80 -4.90
N PHE A 53 19.50 -16.95 -3.86
CA PHE A 53 18.87 -17.19 -2.56
C PHE A 53 17.34 -17.25 -2.63
N PHE A 54 16.71 -16.66 -3.64
CA PHE A 54 15.26 -16.72 -3.87
C PHE A 54 14.84 -17.72 -4.94
N SER A 55 15.74 -18.68 -5.28
CA SER A 55 15.41 -19.75 -6.20
C SER A 55 14.53 -20.80 -5.53
N SER A 56 13.41 -21.17 -6.18
CA SER A 56 12.58 -22.33 -5.79
C SER A 56 13.17 -23.67 -6.25
N LYS A 57 14.20 -23.64 -7.10
CA LYS A 57 14.86 -24.85 -7.57
C LYS A 57 15.67 -25.46 -6.43
N LYS A 58 15.29 -26.67 -6.03
CA LYS A 58 16.00 -27.40 -4.98
C LYS A 58 17.45 -27.67 -5.36
N THR A 59 18.34 -27.60 -4.39
CA THR A 59 19.75 -27.97 -4.48
C THR A 59 20.10 -28.97 -3.39
N VAL A 60 21.11 -29.82 -3.64
CA VAL A 60 21.55 -30.82 -2.66
C VAL A 60 22.77 -30.29 -1.91
N ILE A 61 22.68 -30.22 -0.58
CA ILE A 61 23.76 -29.83 0.32
C ILE A 61 23.93 -30.97 1.32
N ASN A 62 25.11 -31.58 1.33
CA ASN A 62 25.44 -32.70 2.22
C ASN A 62 24.39 -33.83 2.17
N GLY A 63 23.89 -34.16 0.98
CA GLY A 63 22.89 -35.23 0.77
C GLY A 63 21.44 -34.84 1.08
N THR A 64 21.18 -33.61 1.52
CA THR A 64 19.84 -33.13 1.83
C THR A 64 19.36 -32.15 0.74
N GLU A 65 18.16 -32.37 0.22
CA GLU A 65 17.51 -31.41 -0.70
C GLU A 65 17.02 -30.18 0.08
N ILE A 66 17.45 -29.00 -0.35
CA ILE A 66 17.07 -27.70 0.26
C ILE A 66 16.55 -26.80 -0.85
N SER A 67 15.42 -26.11 -0.60
CA SER A 67 14.98 -24.98 -1.38
C SER A 67 15.69 -23.71 -0.87
N PRO A 68 16.51 -23.04 -1.70
CA PRO A 68 17.13 -21.77 -1.29
C PRO A 68 16.12 -20.73 -0.82
N LEU A 69 14.98 -20.62 -1.52
CA LEU A 69 13.89 -19.70 -1.14
C LEU A 69 13.35 -20.02 0.26
N ASP A 70 13.03 -21.29 0.55
CA ASP A 70 12.45 -21.67 1.84
C ASP A 70 13.44 -21.42 3.00
N PHE A 71 14.71 -21.76 2.76
CA PHE A 71 15.78 -21.54 3.73
C PHE A 71 15.99 -20.04 4.01
N THR A 72 16.12 -19.25 2.94
CA THR A 72 16.29 -17.78 3.05
C THR A 72 15.10 -17.13 3.72
N SER A 73 13.87 -17.52 3.34
CA SER A 73 12.66 -17.00 3.94
C SER A 73 12.59 -17.31 5.43
N LYS A 74 12.98 -18.53 5.84
CA LYS A 74 13.00 -18.93 7.25
C LYS A 74 13.92 -18.03 8.09
N ILE A 75 15.11 -17.73 7.56
CA ILE A 75 16.06 -16.85 8.25
C ILE A 75 15.53 -15.40 8.28
N LEU A 76 15.19 -14.87 7.11
CA LEU A 76 14.81 -13.47 6.99
C LEU A 76 13.51 -13.12 7.75
N PHE A 77 12.53 -14.03 7.77
CA PHE A 77 11.28 -13.76 8.49
C PHE A 77 11.47 -13.71 10.00
N ASP A 78 12.35 -14.53 10.54
CA ASP A 78 12.64 -14.50 11.97
C ASP A 78 13.41 -13.20 12.35
N GLU A 79 14.36 -12.77 11.50
CA GLU A 79 15.16 -11.56 11.74
C GLU A 79 14.39 -10.25 11.45
N TRP A 80 13.49 -10.28 10.47
CA TRP A 80 12.74 -9.07 10.04
C TRP A 80 11.35 -8.97 10.64
N LYS A 81 11.01 -9.91 11.52
CA LYS A 81 9.72 -9.86 12.21
C LYS A 81 9.70 -8.68 13.17
N LEU A 82 8.72 -7.81 12.99
CA LEU A 82 8.49 -6.70 13.89
C LEU A 82 8.17 -7.21 15.30
N GLY A 83 8.77 -6.63 16.31
CA GLY A 83 8.45 -6.89 17.71
C GLY A 83 7.03 -6.43 18.07
N GLU A 84 6.44 -6.97 19.12
CA GLU A 84 5.05 -6.67 19.51
C GLU A 84 4.79 -5.18 19.78
N THR A 85 5.79 -4.46 20.27
CA THR A 85 5.72 -3.03 20.61
C THR A 85 6.70 -2.19 19.80
N GLU A 86 7.26 -2.74 18.74
CA GLU A 86 8.19 -2.02 17.89
C GLU A 86 7.46 -0.97 17.08
N GLU A 87 7.93 0.27 17.18
CA GLU A 87 7.36 1.40 16.46
C GLU A 87 7.67 1.29 14.97
N GLU A 88 6.65 1.46 14.15
CA GLU A 88 6.75 1.47 12.69
C GLU A 88 5.82 2.55 12.11
N LEU A 89 6.01 2.87 10.85
CA LEU A 89 5.22 3.87 10.17
C LEU A 89 4.74 3.38 8.80
N THR A 90 3.62 3.93 8.36
CA THR A 90 3.08 3.73 7.02
C THR A 90 2.99 5.07 6.30
N VAL A 91 3.55 5.14 5.09
CA VAL A 91 3.39 6.28 4.20
C VAL A 91 2.76 5.85 2.88
N MET A 92 1.88 6.68 2.37
CA MET A 92 1.27 6.48 1.06
C MET A 92 1.09 7.83 0.35
N ARG A 93 1.43 7.86 -0.93
CA ARG A 93 1.14 8.99 -1.81
C ARG A 93 0.40 8.49 -3.04
N ILE A 94 -0.81 8.99 -3.25
CA ILE A 94 -1.62 8.71 -4.43
C ILE A 94 -1.69 9.99 -5.25
N THR A 95 -1.22 9.93 -6.49
CA THR A 95 -1.27 11.07 -7.40
C THR A 95 -2.19 10.75 -8.57
N LEU A 96 -3.19 11.58 -8.76
CA LEU A 96 -4.12 11.53 -9.87
C LEU A 96 -3.89 12.77 -10.74
N GLN A 97 -3.80 12.57 -12.05
CA GLN A 97 -3.66 13.67 -13.00
C GLN A 97 -4.57 13.41 -14.20
N GLY A 98 -5.33 14.41 -14.58
CA GLY A 98 -6.28 14.29 -15.69
C GLY A 98 -7.04 15.57 -15.92
N GLU A 99 -8.03 15.50 -16.80
CA GLU A 99 -8.92 16.60 -17.09
C GLU A 99 -10.19 16.49 -16.24
N ASN A 100 -10.62 17.61 -15.69
CA ASN A 100 -11.90 17.70 -15.01
C ASN A 100 -13.08 17.87 -16.01
N LYS A 101 -14.31 17.93 -15.49
CA LYS A 101 -15.53 18.09 -16.32
C LYS A 101 -15.54 19.37 -17.17
N ASN A 102 -14.70 20.35 -16.85
CA ASN A 102 -14.60 21.63 -17.55
C ASN A 102 -13.47 21.63 -18.59
N GLY A 103 -12.75 20.50 -18.78
CA GLY A 103 -11.59 20.39 -19.66
C GLY A 103 -10.28 21.00 -19.10
N GLU A 104 -10.26 21.33 -17.80
CA GLU A 104 -9.08 21.88 -17.14
C GLU A 104 -8.19 20.72 -16.62
N THR A 105 -6.89 20.78 -16.85
CA THR A 105 -5.97 19.78 -16.30
C THR A 105 -5.75 19.99 -14.80
N GLU A 106 -6.02 18.97 -14.03
CA GLU A 106 -5.89 18.97 -12.58
C GLU A 106 -4.94 17.88 -12.09
N LYS A 107 -4.29 18.16 -10.97
CA LYS A 107 -3.53 17.20 -10.19
C LYS A 107 -4.10 17.14 -8.78
N ILE A 108 -4.49 15.95 -8.37
CA ILE A 108 -4.95 15.65 -7.01
C ILE A 108 -3.93 14.71 -6.36
N VAL A 109 -3.52 15.04 -5.15
CA VAL A 109 -2.60 14.20 -4.38
C VAL A 109 -3.21 13.91 -3.03
N TYR A 110 -3.27 12.64 -2.67
CA TYR A 110 -3.55 12.19 -1.31
C TYR A 110 -2.26 11.72 -0.67
N ASN A 111 -1.93 12.23 0.50
CA ASN A 111 -0.82 11.78 1.32
C ASN A 111 -1.35 11.19 2.61
N LEU A 112 -0.84 10.03 3.00
CA LEU A 112 -1.01 9.41 4.30
C LEU A 112 0.34 9.32 4.97
N TYR A 113 0.36 9.68 6.25
CA TYR A 113 1.39 9.36 7.21
C TYR A 113 0.70 8.85 8.47
N ASP A 114 0.98 7.63 8.87
CA ASP A 114 0.47 7.01 10.08
C ASP A 114 1.62 6.28 10.79
N GLU A 115 1.56 6.20 12.10
CA GLU A 115 2.60 5.59 12.93
C GLU A 115 1.98 4.71 14.02
N TYR A 116 2.82 3.88 14.64
CA TYR A 116 2.45 3.06 15.78
C TYR A 116 1.70 3.88 16.83
N CYS A 117 0.61 3.34 17.34
CA CYS A 117 -0.18 4.00 18.39
C CYS A 117 0.13 3.42 19.77
N PRO A 118 0.90 4.13 20.63
CA PRO A 118 1.28 3.60 21.94
C PRO A 118 0.09 3.43 22.89
N LYS A 119 -1.00 4.18 22.71
CA LYS A 119 -2.21 4.05 23.54
C LYS A 119 -2.92 2.71 23.36
N THR A 120 -3.00 2.26 22.12
CA THR A 120 -3.70 1.03 21.74
C THR A 120 -2.74 -0.12 21.47
N GLN A 121 -1.43 0.14 21.53
CA GLN A 121 -0.37 -0.80 21.17
C GLN A 121 -0.61 -1.44 19.79
N THR A 122 -1.04 -0.60 18.84
CA THR A 122 -1.44 -1.06 17.51
C THR A 122 -0.50 -0.48 16.46
N SER A 123 0.03 -1.36 15.61
CA SER A 123 0.91 -0.97 14.51
C SER A 123 0.19 -0.11 13.49
N SER A 124 0.91 0.78 12.82
CA SER A 124 0.38 1.60 11.73
C SER A 124 -0.20 0.72 10.60
N MET A 125 0.47 -0.38 10.26
CA MET A 125 -0.03 -1.33 9.27
C MET A 125 -1.38 -1.92 9.68
N ALA A 126 -1.55 -2.31 10.95
CA ALA A 126 -2.83 -2.83 11.46
C ALA A 126 -3.92 -1.74 11.47
N ARG A 127 -3.57 -0.50 11.82
CA ARG A 127 -4.50 0.64 11.81
C ARG A 127 -4.98 0.97 10.40
N THR A 128 -4.06 1.20 9.48
CA THR A 128 -4.37 1.61 8.10
C THR A 128 -5.11 0.52 7.33
N THR A 129 -4.74 -0.74 7.50
CA THR A 129 -5.39 -1.88 6.84
C THR A 129 -6.69 -2.30 7.57
N GLY A 130 -6.63 -2.49 8.87
CA GLY A 130 -7.75 -3.00 9.67
C GLY A 130 -8.90 -2.00 9.74
N TYR A 131 -8.64 -0.71 9.94
CA TYR A 131 -9.70 0.29 9.96
C TYR A 131 -10.34 0.49 8.59
N THR A 132 -9.58 0.35 7.50
CA THR A 132 -10.16 0.36 6.16
C THR A 132 -11.10 -0.83 5.95
N ALA A 133 -10.70 -2.03 6.37
CA ALA A 133 -11.54 -3.22 6.29
C ALA A 133 -12.82 -3.07 7.15
N THR A 134 -12.68 -2.60 8.39
CA THR A 134 -13.85 -2.40 9.27
C THR A 134 -14.74 -1.25 8.83
N ALA A 135 -14.21 -0.22 8.15
CA ALA A 135 -15.02 0.81 7.52
C ALA A 135 -15.94 0.22 6.45
N VAL A 136 -15.42 -0.67 5.60
CA VAL A 136 -16.24 -1.35 4.59
C VAL A 136 -17.29 -2.26 5.21
N VAL A 137 -16.96 -2.97 6.30
CA VAL A 137 -17.96 -3.77 7.03
C VAL A 137 -19.10 -2.90 7.55
N ASN A 138 -18.80 -1.77 8.21
CA ASN A 138 -19.85 -0.87 8.71
C ASN A 138 -20.66 -0.26 7.57
N LEU A 139 -20.01 0.14 6.49
CA LEU A 139 -20.67 0.66 5.29
C LEU A 139 -21.71 -0.34 4.72
N LEU A 140 -21.40 -1.64 4.72
CA LEU A 140 -22.33 -2.69 4.33
C LEU A 140 -23.47 -2.86 5.33
N LEU A 141 -23.18 -2.81 6.62
CA LEU A 141 -24.21 -2.93 7.68
C LEU A 141 -25.18 -1.76 7.65
N ASP A 142 -24.70 -0.56 7.32
CA ASP A 142 -25.52 0.64 7.18
C ASP A 142 -26.30 0.68 5.84
N GLY A 143 -26.12 -0.33 4.98
CA GLY A 143 -26.83 -0.44 3.70
C GLY A 143 -26.41 0.59 2.65
N LEU A 144 -25.25 1.24 2.81
CA LEU A 144 -24.73 2.23 1.84
C LEU A 144 -24.22 1.60 0.56
N PHE A 145 -23.81 0.31 0.62
CA PHE A 145 -23.42 -0.47 -0.53
C PHE A 145 -24.17 -1.79 -0.52
N VAL A 146 -24.96 -2.05 -1.58
CA VAL A 146 -25.91 -3.16 -1.64
C VAL A 146 -25.62 -4.15 -2.78
N GLU A 147 -24.60 -3.90 -3.58
CA GLU A 147 -24.23 -4.79 -4.68
C GLU A 147 -23.75 -6.14 -4.13
N LYS A 148 -24.19 -7.22 -4.79
CA LYS A 148 -23.85 -8.58 -4.39
C LYS A 148 -22.69 -9.11 -5.21
N GLY A 149 -21.86 -9.93 -4.57
CA GLY A 149 -20.73 -10.59 -5.22
C GLY A 149 -19.37 -10.13 -4.67
N VAL A 150 -18.33 -10.28 -5.45
CA VAL A 150 -16.97 -9.82 -5.12
C VAL A 150 -16.74 -8.45 -5.74
N SER A 151 -16.65 -7.44 -4.90
CA SER A 151 -16.42 -6.05 -5.32
C SER A 151 -15.07 -5.58 -4.82
N PRO A 152 -14.07 -5.39 -5.68
CA PRO A 152 -12.82 -4.77 -5.30
C PRO A 152 -13.03 -3.31 -4.87
N PRO A 153 -12.16 -2.76 -4.00
CA PRO A 153 -12.36 -1.45 -3.35
C PRO A 153 -12.62 -0.30 -4.30
N GLU A 154 -12.01 -0.30 -5.47
CA GLU A 154 -12.20 0.74 -6.49
C GLU A 154 -13.63 0.81 -7.04
N LEU A 155 -14.38 -0.30 -7.01
CA LEU A 155 -15.79 -0.30 -7.38
C LEU A 155 -16.68 0.32 -6.30
N ILE A 156 -16.36 0.06 -5.04
CA ILE A 156 -17.01 0.71 -3.88
C ILE A 156 -16.73 2.21 -3.91
N GLY A 157 -15.49 2.60 -4.19
CA GLY A 157 -15.05 3.99 -4.26
C GLY A 157 -15.67 4.82 -5.40
N LYS A 158 -16.35 4.22 -6.39
CA LYS A 158 -17.13 4.94 -7.40
C LYS A 158 -18.35 5.64 -6.81
N HIS A 159 -18.87 5.15 -5.70
CA HIS A 159 -20.00 5.74 -5.00
C HIS A 159 -19.49 6.80 -4.04
N GLU A 160 -19.79 8.07 -4.30
CA GLU A 160 -19.27 9.21 -3.56
C GLU A 160 -19.56 9.11 -2.05
N ASN A 161 -20.78 8.73 -1.68
CA ASN A 161 -21.18 8.51 -0.30
C ASN A 161 -20.38 7.38 0.39
N CYS A 162 -20.05 6.30 -0.34
CA CYS A 162 -19.23 5.21 0.19
C CYS A 162 -17.78 5.65 0.41
N PHE A 163 -17.23 6.39 -0.55
CA PHE A 163 -15.87 6.92 -0.46
C PHE A 163 -15.73 7.89 0.72
N GLU A 164 -16.65 8.82 0.86
CA GLU A 164 -16.67 9.78 1.97
C GLU A 164 -16.86 9.09 3.33
N PHE A 165 -17.75 8.10 3.40
CA PHE A 165 -17.95 7.31 4.61
C PHE A 165 -16.64 6.66 5.07
N ILE A 166 -15.92 6.00 4.16
CA ILE A 166 -14.65 5.33 4.50
C ILE A 166 -13.61 6.36 4.97
N LEU A 167 -13.44 7.49 4.28
CA LEU A 167 -12.49 8.52 4.69
C LEU A 167 -12.84 9.13 6.05
N ASN A 168 -14.12 9.33 6.35
CA ASN A 168 -14.58 9.86 7.64
C ASN A 168 -14.33 8.83 8.75
N TYR A 169 -14.68 7.56 8.52
CA TYR A 169 -14.42 6.47 9.46
C TYR A 169 -12.94 6.35 9.83
N LEU A 170 -12.05 6.51 8.87
CA LEU A 170 -10.60 6.52 9.08
C LEU A 170 -10.15 7.75 9.86
N ARG A 171 -10.69 8.93 9.53
CA ARG A 171 -10.37 10.20 10.19
C ARG A 171 -10.74 10.18 11.68
N GLU A 172 -11.89 9.63 12.04
CA GLU A 172 -12.33 9.45 13.43
C GLU A 172 -11.37 8.58 14.26
N ARG A 173 -10.55 7.75 13.56
CA ARG A 173 -9.53 6.88 14.16
C ARG A 173 -8.12 7.41 13.99
N ASN A 174 -8.01 8.71 13.64
CA ASN A 174 -6.75 9.42 13.39
C ASN A 174 -5.90 8.84 12.25
N VAL A 175 -6.51 8.12 11.30
CA VAL A 175 -5.88 7.73 10.03
C VAL A 175 -6.31 8.75 8.98
N ASN A 176 -5.41 9.69 8.65
CA ASN A 176 -5.75 10.89 7.90
C ASN A 176 -5.11 10.92 6.51
N TYR A 177 -5.94 10.84 5.48
CA TYR A 177 -5.52 11.15 4.11
C TYR A 177 -5.65 12.65 3.86
N VAL A 178 -4.50 13.31 3.69
CA VAL A 178 -4.45 14.75 3.37
C VAL A 178 -4.52 14.94 1.87
N LYS A 179 -5.62 15.56 1.40
CA LYS A 179 -5.84 15.88 -0.01
C LYS A 179 -5.27 17.26 -0.34
N THR A 180 -4.50 17.33 -1.42
CA THR A 180 -4.12 18.58 -2.07
C THR A 180 -4.56 18.56 -3.54
N GLN A 181 -4.98 19.70 -4.07
CA GLN A 181 -5.43 19.82 -5.46
C GLN A 181 -4.83 21.09 -6.06
N SER A 182 -4.35 20.98 -7.29
CA SER A 182 -3.78 22.10 -8.04
C SER A 182 -4.19 22.03 -9.51
N LYS A 183 -4.41 23.18 -10.13
CA LYS A 183 -4.55 23.29 -11.58
C LYS A 183 -3.15 23.25 -12.20
N LEU A 184 -3.02 22.50 -13.27
CA LEU A 184 -1.80 22.48 -14.08
C LEU A 184 -2.02 23.39 -15.29
N PHE A 185 -1.24 24.45 -15.40
CA PHE A 185 -1.17 25.26 -16.60
C PHE A 185 -0.21 24.57 -17.56
N ILE A 186 -0.71 24.07 -18.67
CA ILE A 186 0.08 23.49 -19.77
C ILE A 186 0.46 24.61 -20.73
#